data_ed7e8a6a627a86698bd41c4dc77b27b6
#
_entry.id   ed7e8a6a627a86698bd41c4dc77b27b6
#
_cell.length_a   1.000
_cell.length_b   1.000
_cell.length_c   1.000
_cell.angle_alpha   90.00
_cell.angle_beta   90.00
_cell.angle_gamma   90.00
#
_symmetry.space_group_name_H-M   'P 1'
#
loop_
_entity.id
_entity.type
_entity.pdbx_description
1 polymer ?
#
loop_
_entity_poly.entity_id
_entity_poly.type
_entity_poly.pdbx_seq_one_letter_code
_entity_poly.pdbx_strand_id
1 'polypeptide(L)'
;EFVYPGIHTMAVYLAELSGFELTDTLQFVPLVVFPVVSVVFTALCVQYLTDSEWGLPVGVVAGLLLLPINHLSIHLLAHPSSQAVLFLPLVIYLVLRFVTAPSDGSTLGTPIGIALAVACVGIVFIHPQEALSLLLLLGGIAVVQLAASRWRPTSRIARHRPIYAHAGLTFLVF
;
A
#
# COMPACT_ATOMS: atom_id res chain seq x y z
N GLU A 1 -21.27 -12.57 10.39
CA GLU A 1 -19.92 -12.94 9.92
C GLU A 1 -19.56 -12.00 8.77
N PHE A 2 -18.59 -11.12 8.96
CA PHE A 2 -18.12 -10.25 7.87
C PHE A 2 -17.25 -11.11 6.94
N VAL A 3 -17.75 -11.37 5.74
CA VAL A 3 -17.00 -12.05 4.69
C VAL A 3 -16.10 -10.99 4.02
N TYR A 4 -14.80 -11.17 4.12
CA TYR A 4 -13.83 -10.34 3.39
C TYR A 4 -13.55 -10.99 2.02
N PRO A 5 -14.19 -10.54 0.94
CA PRO A 5 -14.16 -11.26 -0.33
C PRO A 5 -12.79 -11.20 -1.02
N GLY A 6 -11.97 -10.19 -0.73
CA GLY A 6 -10.76 -9.90 -1.50
C GLY A 6 -9.76 -11.05 -1.53
N ILE A 7 -9.42 -11.64 -0.38
CA ILE A 7 -8.43 -12.73 -0.30
C ILE A 7 -9.00 -14.00 -0.95
N HIS A 8 -10.27 -14.32 -0.68
CA HIS A 8 -10.89 -15.50 -1.27
C HIS A 8 -11.02 -15.38 -2.78
N THR A 9 -11.43 -14.21 -3.29
CA THR A 9 -11.51 -13.95 -4.72
C THR A 9 -10.13 -14.07 -5.38
N MET A 10 -9.10 -13.47 -4.78
CA MET A 10 -7.72 -13.58 -5.27
C MET A 10 -7.26 -15.04 -5.30
N ALA A 11 -7.54 -15.80 -4.26
CA ALA A 11 -7.14 -17.20 -4.17
C ALA A 11 -7.84 -18.07 -5.24
N VAL A 12 -9.14 -17.83 -5.51
CA VAL A 12 -9.87 -18.50 -6.59
C VAL A 12 -9.24 -18.21 -7.94
N TYR A 13 -9.00 -16.93 -8.28
CA TYR A 13 -8.36 -16.57 -9.54
C TYR A 13 -6.95 -17.17 -9.68
N LEU A 14 -6.16 -17.16 -8.63
CA LEU A 14 -4.83 -17.74 -8.64
C LEU A 14 -4.87 -19.28 -8.78
N ALA A 15 -5.82 -19.93 -8.13
CA ALA A 15 -6.03 -21.37 -8.28
C ALA A 15 -6.41 -21.74 -9.74
N GLU A 16 -7.34 -20.98 -10.33
CA GLU A 16 -7.74 -21.19 -11.73
C GLU A 16 -6.59 -20.93 -12.72
N LEU A 17 -5.77 -19.92 -12.48
CA LEU A 17 -4.64 -19.57 -13.36
C LEU A 17 -3.45 -20.53 -13.20
N SER A 18 -3.18 -21.02 -11.99
CA SER A 18 -2.02 -21.86 -11.68
C SER A 18 -2.30 -23.35 -11.81
N GLY A 19 -3.57 -23.77 -11.73
CA GLY A 19 -3.97 -25.17 -11.63
C GLY A 19 -3.73 -25.80 -10.25
N PHE A 20 -3.35 -25.02 -9.24
CA PHE A 20 -3.23 -25.50 -7.86
C PHE A 20 -4.62 -25.64 -7.22
N GLU A 21 -4.71 -26.53 -6.21
CA GLU A 21 -5.93 -26.60 -5.42
C GLU A 21 -6.18 -25.30 -4.66
N LEU A 22 -7.46 -24.94 -4.51
CA LEU A 22 -7.85 -23.70 -3.81
C LEU A 22 -7.31 -23.65 -2.38
N THR A 23 -7.29 -24.78 -1.68
CA THR A 23 -6.76 -24.89 -0.32
C THR A 23 -5.27 -24.57 -0.26
N ASP A 24 -4.49 -25.12 -1.19
CA ASP A 24 -3.05 -24.87 -1.28
C ASP A 24 -2.78 -23.40 -1.64
N THR A 25 -3.55 -22.85 -2.56
CA THR A 25 -3.44 -21.44 -2.95
C THR A 25 -3.74 -20.51 -1.78
N LEU A 26 -4.78 -20.79 -0.99
CA LEU A 26 -5.10 -20.01 0.22
C LEU A 26 -4.04 -20.11 1.30
N GLN A 27 -3.40 -21.28 1.44
CA GLN A 27 -2.37 -21.47 2.47
C GLN A 27 -1.01 -20.93 2.04
N PHE A 28 -0.63 -21.10 0.79
CA PHE A 28 0.73 -20.80 0.34
C PHE A 28 0.92 -19.35 -0.11
N VAL A 29 0.00 -18.81 -0.90
CA VAL A 29 0.17 -17.47 -1.49
C VAL A 29 0.19 -16.36 -0.43
N PRO A 30 -0.76 -16.29 0.52
CA PRO A 30 -0.70 -15.30 1.58
C PRO A 30 0.58 -15.40 2.44
N LEU A 31 1.00 -16.63 2.76
CA LEU A 31 2.14 -16.87 3.64
C LEU A 31 3.49 -16.51 3.05
N VAL A 32 3.63 -16.56 1.74
CA VAL A 32 4.90 -16.30 1.05
C VAL A 32 4.88 -14.92 0.39
N VAL A 33 3.84 -14.63 -0.39
CA VAL A 33 3.80 -13.44 -1.24
C VAL A 33 3.71 -12.16 -0.42
N PHE A 34 2.79 -12.09 0.55
CA PHE A 34 2.60 -10.85 1.31
C PHE A 34 3.79 -10.47 2.20
N PRO A 35 4.42 -11.39 2.96
CA PRO A 35 5.64 -11.07 3.69
C PRO A 35 6.78 -10.61 2.78
N VAL A 36 6.99 -11.28 1.63
CA VAL A 36 8.01 -10.87 0.66
C VAL A 36 7.72 -9.48 0.12
N VAL A 37 6.48 -9.21 -0.29
CA VAL A 37 6.04 -7.88 -0.74
C VAL A 37 6.29 -6.84 0.35
N SER A 38 5.91 -7.13 1.59
CA SER A 38 6.12 -6.23 2.72
C SER A 38 7.59 -5.88 2.92
N VAL A 39 8.49 -6.87 2.95
CA VAL A 39 9.93 -6.64 3.13
C VAL A 39 10.51 -5.85 1.96
N VAL A 40 10.20 -6.23 0.73
CA VAL A 40 10.70 -5.57 -0.48
C VAL A 40 10.28 -4.10 -0.52
N PHE A 41 8.99 -3.82 -0.31
CA PHE A 41 8.50 -2.45 -0.38
C PHE A 41 8.89 -1.61 0.83
N THR A 42 9.07 -2.20 2.02
CA THR A 42 9.71 -1.51 3.16
C THR A 42 11.13 -1.10 2.79
N ALA A 43 11.92 -2.00 2.21
CA ALA A 43 13.27 -1.70 1.77
C ALA A 43 13.30 -0.57 0.72
N LEU A 44 12.39 -0.62 -0.26
CA LEU A 44 12.28 0.43 -1.27
C LEU A 44 11.84 1.78 -0.68
N CYS A 45 10.94 1.79 0.32
CA CYS A 45 10.58 3.02 1.04
C CYS A 45 11.78 3.63 1.75
N VAL A 46 12.53 2.82 2.51
CA VAL A 46 13.73 3.30 3.23
C VAL A 46 14.77 3.80 2.25
N GLN A 47 15.07 3.06 1.19
CA GLN A 47 15.99 3.49 0.13
C GLN A 47 15.57 4.82 -0.48
N TYR A 48 14.29 4.97 -0.77
CA TYR A 48 13.76 6.19 -1.38
C TYR A 48 13.81 7.41 -0.45
N LEU A 49 13.60 7.20 0.85
CA LEU A 49 13.59 8.28 1.84
C LEU A 49 15.00 8.71 2.26
N THR A 50 15.95 7.77 2.30
CA THR A 50 17.31 8.05 2.77
C THR A 50 18.25 8.49 1.66
N ASP A 51 17.95 8.09 0.41
CA ASP A 51 18.80 8.30 -0.78
C ASP A 51 20.28 7.91 -0.52
N SER A 52 20.45 6.83 0.25
CA SER A 52 21.75 6.35 0.71
C SER A 52 22.00 4.93 0.20
N GLU A 53 23.25 4.60 -0.09
CA GLU A 53 23.66 3.23 -0.45
C GLU A 53 23.32 2.20 0.65
N TRP A 54 23.19 2.63 1.89
CA TRP A 54 22.73 1.80 3.02
C TRP A 54 21.22 1.70 3.15
N GLY A 55 20.47 2.47 2.39
CA GLY A 55 18.99 2.50 2.50
C GLY A 55 18.35 1.14 2.24
N LEU A 56 18.80 0.43 1.19
CA LEU A 56 18.24 -0.87 0.85
C LEU A 56 18.53 -1.94 1.92
N PRO A 57 19.78 -2.19 2.37
CA PRO A 57 20.03 -3.19 3.40
C PRO A 57 19.38 -2.84 4.74
N VAL A 58 19.37 -1.58 5.15
CA VAL A 58 18.66 -1.14 6.36
C VAL A 58 17.16 -1.38 6.23
N GLY A 59 16.61 -1.08 5.07
CA GLY A 59 15.19 -1.31 4.79
C GLY A 59 14.81 -2.79 4.78
N VAL A 60 15.66 -3.68 4.29
CA VAL A 60 15.44 -5.14 4.38
C VAL A 60 15.42 -5.58 5.84
N VAL A 61 16.39 -5.14 6.65
CA VAL A 61 16.42 -5.47 8.08
C VAL A 61 15.17 -4.93 8.79
N ALA A 62 14.77 -3.69 8.52
CA ALA A 62 13.56 -3.09 9.07
C ALA A 62 12.31 -3.87 8.67
N GLY A 63 12.20 -4.27 7.40
CA GLY A 63 11.09 -5.09 6.90
C GLY A 63 11.01 -6.47 7.57
N LEU A 64 12.15 -7.12 7.75
CA LEU A 64 12.21 -8.40 8.46
C LEU A 64 11.84 -8.27 9.94
N LEU A 65 12.28 -7.20 10.61
CA LEU A 65 11.94 -6.94 12.00
C LEU A 65 10.46 -6.54 12.19
N LEU A 66 9.85 -5.95 11.18
CA LEU A 66 8.42 -5.60 11.21
C LEU A 66 7.53 -6.84 11.26
N LEU A 67 7.92 -7.95 10.65
CA LEU A 67 7.15 -9.20 10.64
C LEU A 67 6.85 -9.75 12.04
N PRO A 68 7.84 -9.91 12.96
CA PRO A 68 7.59 -10.35 14.33
C PRO A 68 6.75 -9.38 15.16
N ILE A 69 6.95 -8.07 15.00
CA ILE A 69 6.23 -7.03 15.76
C ILE A 69 4.73 -7.08 15.45
N ASN A 70 4.37 -7.42 14.22
CA ASN A 70 2.97 -7.56 13.80
C ASN A 70 2.35 -8.93 14.15
N HIS A 71 2.85 -9.64 15.17
CA HIS A 71 2.36 -10.95 15.57
C HIS A 71 2.53 -12.03 14.49
N LEU A 72 3.73 -12.55 14.36
CA LEU A 72 4.12 -13.54 13.36
C LEU A 72 3.15 -14.74 13.26
N SER A 73 2.57 -15.16 14.39
CA SER A 73 1.56 -16.21 14.43
C SER A 73 0.28 -15.86 13.65
N ILE A 74 -0.04 -14.60 13.50
CA ILE A 74 -1.22 -14.15 12.75
C ILE A 74 -0.87 -14.03 11.26
N HIS A 75 0.38 -13.73 10.92
CA HIS A 75 0.81 -13.65 9.51
C HIS A 75 0.90 -15.00 8.83
N LEU A 76 1.13 -16.06 9.60
CA LEU A 76 1.12 -17.43 9.13
C LEU A 76 -0.30 -17.96 8.88
N LEU A 77 -1.34 -17.20 9.22
CA LEU A 77 -2.71 -17.50 8.89
C LEU A 77 -3.18 -16.56 7.76
N ALA A 78 -3.98 -17.10 6.85
CA ALA A 78 -4.63 -16.29 5.79
C ALA A 78 -5.71 -15.36 6.39
N HIS A 79 -5.29 -14.53 7.38
CA HIS A 79 -6.19 -13.60 8.06
C HIS A 79 -6.21 -12.25 7.32
N PRO A 80 -7.37 -11.71 6.94
CA PRO A 80 -7.49 -10.52 6.11
C PRO A 80 -6.75 -9.29 6.66
N SER A 81 -6.83 -9.05 7.98
CA SER A 81 -6.14 -7.91 8.62
C SER A 81 -4.63 -8.01 8.51
N SER A 82 -4.07 -9.21 8.72
CA SER A 82 -2.62 -9.43 8.61
C SER A 82 -2.13 -9.20 7.19
N GLN A 83 -2.88 -9.68 6.20
CA GLN A 83 -2.53 -9.50 4.80
C GLN A 83 -2.62 -8.02 4.38
N ALA A 84 -3.62 -7.31 4.86
CA ALA A 84 -3.77 -5.88 4.60
C ALA A 84 -2.59 -5.08 5.19
N VAL A 85 -2.16 -5.38 6.42
CA VAL A 85 -0.98 -4.73 7.04
C VAL A 85 0.28 -5.01 6.24
N LEU A 86 0.49 -6.25 5.78
CA LEU A 86 1.66 -6.61 4.96
C LEU A 86 1.63 -5.96 3.57
N PHE A 87 0.46 -5.57 3.08
CA PHE A 87 0.29 -4.85 1.82
C PHE A 87 0.55 -3.35 1.93
N LEU A 88 0.43 -2.76 3.13
CA LEU A 88 0.61 -1.32 3.35
C LEU A 88 1.96 -0.76 2.86
N PRO A 89 3.12 -1.40 3.04
CA PRO A 89 4.38 -0.86 2.54
C PRO A 89 4.40 -0.63 1.03
N LEU A 90 3.74 -1.50 0.24
CA LEU A 90 3.54 -1.27 -1.19
C LEU A 90 2.76 0.02 -1.44
N VAL A 91 1.64 0.21 -0.73
CA VAL A 91 0.82 1.41 -0.90
C VAL A 91 1.58 2.67 -0.50
N ILE A 92 2.30 2.63 0.63
CA ILE A 92 3.14 3.75 1.10
C ILE A 92 4.22 4.09 0.06
N TYR A 93 4.88 3.09 -0.51
CA TYR A 93 5.85 3.30 -1.57
C TYR A 93 5.24 4.00 -2.79
N LEU A 94 4.07 3.54 -3.24
CA LEU A 94 3.36 4.16 -4.35
C LEU A 94 2.94 5.60 -4.04
N VAL A 95 2.46 5.87 -2.81
CA VAL A 95 2.14 7.23 -2.34
C VAL A 95 3.39 8.12 -2.39
N LEU A 96 4.51 7.68 -1.83
CA LEU A 96 5.77 8.42 -1.85
C LEU A 96 6.20 8.75 -3.27
N ARG A 97 6.22 7.75 -4.15
CA ARG A 97 6.59 7.92 -5.57
C ARG A 97 5.64 8.84 -6.31
N PHE A 98 4.33 8.74 -6.04
CA PHE A 98 3.32 9.57 -6.68
C PHE A 98 3.43 11.04 -6.25
N VAL A 99 3.47 11.28 -4.93
CA VAL A 99 3.46 12.64 -4.37
C VAL A 99 4.73 13.41 -4.74
N THR A 100 5.90 12.75 -4.75
CA THR A 100 7.18 13.40 -5.04
C THR A 100 7.50 13.52 -6.53
N ALA A 101 6.72 12.86 -7.40
CA ALA A 101 6.89 13.01 -8.84
C ALA A 101 6.57 14.46 -9.29
N PRO A 102 7.26 14.97 -10.30
CA PRO A 102 6.95 16.29 -10.86
C PRO A 102 5.48 16.37 -11.30
N SER A 103 4.83 17.50 -11.01
CA SER A 103 3.45 17.70 -11.40
C SER A 103 3.39 18.05 -12.91
N ASP A 104 2.89 17.13 -13.71
CA ASP A 104 2.64 17.26 -15.14
C ASP A 104 1.15 17.56 -15.46
N GLY A 105 0.36 17.88 -14.43
CA GLY A 105 -1.09 18.14 -14.55
C GLY A 105 -1.95 16.86 -14.58
N SER A 106 -1.39 15.69 -14.88
CA SER A 106 -2.13 14.43 -14.85
C SER A 106 -2.05 13.79 -13.46
N THR A 107 -3.19 13.57 -12.80
CA THR A 107 -3.25 12.96 -11.48
C THR A 107 -3.40 11.43 -11.55
N LEU A 108 -4.38 10.93 -12.28
CA LEU A 108 -4.68 9.50 -12.39
C LEU A 108 -4.07 8.83 -13.63
N GLY A 109 -3.70 9.58 -14.66
CA GLY A 109 -3.27 9.05 -15.96
C GLY A 109 -1.82 8.54 -16.00
N THR A 110 -1.05 8.65 -14.93
CA THR A 110 0.32 8.13 -14.90
C THR A 110 0.36 6.67 -14.45
N PRO A 111 1.33 5.85 -14.90
CA PRO A 111 1.44 4.46 -14.46
C PRO A 111 1.45 4.29 -12.92
N ILE A 112 2.15 5.19 -12.21
CA ILE A 112 2.17 5.20 -10.74
C ILE A 112 0.81 5.63 -10.16
N GLY A 113 0.13 6.60 -10.78
CA GLY A 113 -1.20 7.02 -10.36
C GLY A 113 -2.22 5.89 -10.50
N ILE A 114 -2.19 5.17 -11.62
CA ILE A 114 -3.04 3.99 -11.86
C ILE A 114 -2.72 2.90 -10.85
N ALA A 115 -1.44 2.56 -10.65
CA ALA A 115 -1.03 1.55 -9.69
C ALA A 115 -1.48 1.89 -8.27
N LEU A 116 -1.35 3.16 -7.85
CA LEU A 116 -1.83 3.63 -6.56
C LEU A 116 -3.35 3.53 -6.45
N ALA A 117 -4.10 3.92 -7.49
CA ALA A 117 -5.55 3.80 -7.50
C ALA A 117 -6.00 2.34 -7.34
N VAL A 118 -5.39 1.41 -8.08
CA VAL A 118 -5.65 -0.03 -7.96
C VAL A 118 -5.32 -0.54 -6.56
N ALA A 119 -4.18 -0.13 -6.00
CA ALA A 119 -3.79 -0.52 -4.65
C ALA A 119 -4.74 0.02 -3.57
N CYS A 120 -5.21 1.27 -3.71
CA CYS A 120 -6.21 1.86 -2.81
C CYS A 120 -7.55 1.11 -2.86
N VAL A 121 -8.02 0.76 -4.04
CA VAL A 121 -9.23 -0.06 -4.21
C VAL A 121 -9.00 -1.47 -3.63
N GLY A 122 -7.86 -2.08 -3.92
CA GLY A 122 -7.53 -3.42 -3.44
C GLY A 122 -7.57 -3.53 -1.91
N ILE A 123 -7.03 -2.56 -1.19
CA ILE A 123 -7.01 -2.61 0.29
C ILE A 123 -8.41 -2.52 0.89
N VAL A 124 -9.36 -1.81 0.26
CA VAL A 124 -10.76 -1.76 0.69
C VAL A 124 -11.39 -3.16 0.64
N PHE A 125 -11.10 -3.92 -0.42
CA PHE A 125 -11.61 -5.29 -0.56
C PHE A 125 -10.91 -6.29 0.36
N ILE A 126 -9.64 -6.05 0.72
CA ILE A 126 -8.89 -6.93 1.64
C ILE A 126 -9.38 -6.73 3.08
N HIS A 127 -9.40 -5.49 3.57
CA HIS A 127 -9.79 -5.21 4.96
C HIS A 127 -10.24 -3.75 5.15
N PRO A 128 -11.53 -3.51 5.46
CA PRO A 128 -12.08 -2.16 5.60
C PRO A 128 -11.39 -1.29 6.67
N GLN A 129 -11.00 -1.88 7.80
CA GLN A 129 -10.32 -1.12 8.87
C GLN A 129 -8.98 -0.55 8.38
N GLU A 130 -8.19 -1.32 7.63
CA GLU A 130 -6.93 -0.85 7.07
C GLU A 130 -7.17 0.16 5.93
N ALA A 131 -8.27 0.02 5.20
CA ALA A 131 -8.71 1.01 4.23
C ALA A 131 -9.05 2.35 4.90
N LEU A 132 -9.68 2.33 6.09
CA LEU A 132 -9.91 3.53 6.88
C LEU A 132 -8.60 4.18 7.33
N SER A 133 -7.64 3.39 7.81
CA SER A 133 -6.29 3.86 8.17
C SER A 133 -5.59 4.51 6.97
N LEU A 134 -5.68 3.90 5.80
CA LEU A 134 -5.16 4.46 4.56
C LEU A 134 -5.88 5.76 4.17
N LEU A 135 -7.21 5.81 4.29
CA LEU A 135 -7.99 7.01 4.00
C LEU A 135 -7.58 8.18 4.91
N LEU A 136 -7.37 7.92 6.20
CA LEU A 136 -6.87 8.93 7.14
C LEU A 136 -5.47 9.42 6.76
N LEU A 137 -4.58 8.52 6.33
CA LEU A 137 -3.25 8.89 5.84
C LEU A 137 -3.33 9.77 4.58
N LEU A 138 -4.07 9.35 3.55
CA LEU A 138 -4.24 10.11 2.32
C LEU A 138 -4.92 11.45 2.56
N GLY A 139 -5.94 11.48 3.41
CA GLY A 139 -6.64 12.69 3.85
C GLY A 139 -5.71 13.64 4.58
N GLY A 140 -4.89 13.13 5.51
CA GLY A 140 -3.87 13.92 6.20
C GLY A 140 -2.86 14.55 5.24
N ILE A 141 -2.34 13.78 4.28
CA ILE A 141 -1.44 14.30 3.24
C ILE A 141 -2.15 15.38 2.41
N ALA A 142 -3.40 15.14 2.00
CA ALA A 142 -4.19 16.09 1.23
C ALA A 142 -4.39 17.42 1.99
N VAL A 143 -4.71 17.36 3.28
CA VAL A 143 -4.85 18.54 4.14
C VAL A 143 -3.53 19.31 4.24
N VAL A 144 -2.41 18.62 4.46
CA VAL A 144 -1.08 19.25 4.52
C VAL A 144 -0.73 19.91 3.18
N GLN A 145 -1.00 19.25 2.05
CA GLN A 145 -0.79 19.84 0.72
C GLN A 145 -1.66 21.08 0.49
N LEU A 146 -2.94 21.02 0.88
CA LEU A 146 -3.86 22.15 0.76
C LEU A 146 -3.40 23.35 1.63
N ALA A 147 -3.04 23.07 2.87
CA ALA A 147 -2.50 24.09 3.78
C ALA A 147 -1.20 24.71 3.23
N ALA A 148 -0.28 23.88 2.74
CA ALA A 148 0.97 24.35 2.15
C ALA A 148 0.72 25.21 0.90
N SER A 149 -0.21 24.81 0.04
CA SER A 149 -0.55 25.59 -1.17
C SER A 149 -1.16 26.94 -0.85
N ARG A 150 -1.90 27.04 0.26
CA ARG A 150 -2.58 28.29 0.66
C ARG A 150 -1.66 29.24 1.43
N TRP A 151 -0.83 28.71 2.33
CA TRP A 151 -0.02 29.55 3.24
C TRP A 151 1.44 29.68 2.81
N ARG A 152 1.96 28.72 2.04
CA ARG A 152 3.35 28.70 1.54
C ARG A 152 3.42 28.15 0.13
N PRO A 153 2.87 28.89 -0.88
CA PRO A 153 2.74 28.38 -2.26
C PRO A 153 4.09 28.07 -2.91
N THR A 154 5.18 28.68 -2.44
CA THR A 154 6.54 28.43 -2.92
C THR A 154 7.20 27.22 -2.26
N SER A 155 6.56 26.62 -1.25
CA SER A 155 7.11 25.46 -0.55
C SER A 155 7.22 24.24 -1.47
N ARG A 156 8.17 23.34 -1.16
CA ARG A 156 8.35 22.09 -1.89
C ARG A 156 7.08 21.23 -1.85
N ILE A 157 6.38 21.24 -0.72
CA ILE A 157 5.13 20.48 -0.50
C ILE A 157 4.02 20.97 -1.42
N ALA A 158 3.88 22.30 -1.59
CA ALA A 158 2.86 22.90 -2.47
C ALA A 158 3.08 22.55 -3.96
N ARG A 159 4.32 22.20 -4.34
CA ARG A 159 4.70 21.81 -5.71
C ARG A 159 4.63 20.29 -5.95
N HIS A 160 4.34 19.50 -4.92
CA HIS A 160 4.15 18.08 -5.08
C HIS A 160 2.83 17.76 -5.80
N ARG A 161 2.77 16.59 -6.43
CA ARG A 161 1.57 16.12 -7.09
C ARG A 161 0.43 15.92 -6.07
N PRO A 162 -0.78 16.47 -6.34
CA PRO A 162 -1.87 16.40 -5.37
C PRO A 162 -2.45 14.99 -5.24
N ILE A 163 -2.71 14.57 -4.01
CA ILE A 163 -3.23 13.22 -3.70
C ILE A 163 -4.78 13.18 -3.64
N TYR A 164 -5.47 14.29 -3.85
CA TYR A 164 -6.91 14.42 -3.63
C TYR A 164 -7.77 13.41 -4.38
N ALA A 165 -7.40 13.10 -5.63
CA ALA A 165 -8.15 12.16 -6.46
C ALA A 165 -8.10 10.72 -5.87
N HIS A 166 -6.96 10.31 -5.33
CA HIS A 166 -6.80 8.99 -4.71
C HIS A 166 -7.50 8.92 -3.36
N ALA A 167 -7.43 9.98 -2.55
CA ALA A 167 -8.19 10.09 -1.31
C ALA A 167 -9.71 10.04 -1.58
N GLY A 168 -10.18 10.78 -2.59
CA GLY A 168 -11.58 10.75 -3.01
C GLY A 168 -12.02 9.39 -3.54
N LEU A 169 -11.19 8.72 -4.36
CA LEU A 169 -11.47 7.38 -4.85
C LEU A 169 -11.57 6.36 -3.71
N THR A 170 -10.61 6.38 -2.78
CA THR A 170 -10.64 5.50 -1.61
C THR A 170 -11.90 5.72 -0.77
N PHE A 171 -12.30 6.98 -0.56
CA PHE A 171 -13.52 7.33 0.15
C PHE A 171 -14.79 6.84 -0.56
N LEU A 172 -14.86 6.94 -1.89
CA LEU A 172 -16.03 6.53 -2.67
C LEU A 172 -16.22 5.01 -2.72
N VAL A 173 -15.12 4.25 -2.61
CA VAL A 173 -15.15 2.78 -2.66
C VAL A 173 -15.32 2.18 -1.26
N PHE A 174 -14.89 2.93 -0.22
CA PHE A 174 -15.07 2.55 1.19
C PHE A 174 -16.53 2.62 1.62
#